data_19aacc07e295f5b449c5d5bdad71652b
#
_entry.id   19aacc07e295f5b449c5d5bdad71652b
#
_cell.length_a   1.000
_cell.length_b   1.000
_cell.length_c   1.000
_cell.angle_alpha   90.00
_cell.angle_beta   90.00
_cell.angle_gamma   90.00
#
_symmetry.space_group_name_H-M   'P 1'
#
loop_
_entity.id
_entity.type
_entity.pdbx_description
1 polymer ?
#
loop_
_entity_poly.entity_id
_entity_poly.type
_entity_poly.pdbx_seq_one_letter_code
_entity_poly.pdbx_strand_id
1 'polypeptide(L)'
;MRTKGIGGIYAMEDKPKSKCRKWKIKISVGINPATGKYAQRAMTFHGSYTEAVQAREDFKRKLLGMSHTESKKMTLSQCCELWLDTADPFHQLSENARYSRQCAVKAVCHCIGALPVSQITDKHVVDMVKGWIDGKTLSGRRYSGNTINIYCSALSGMMTHFAIPKGYASRNPFAGYSSVKKDQREVNAISVKQFERLAYDIYDQQDPRCMALLLALLAGCRANEALAVQWKDIQGGFITIKGTKSKAANATLPMIDTLADMLAMWRVTQANNMKALQLTQTPETYVSTNLIYEQESYSTLNRAWKKLGSELGFDDPRPHDLRHWFVSYLCMSDMNIKAIQQMARHSDITTTMDIYARIHER
;
A
#
# COMPACT_ATOMS: atom_id res chain seq x y z
N MET A 1 -16.72 -12.48 -45.87
CA MET A 1 -16.10 -12.70 -44.54
C MET A 1 -16.59 -11.57 -43.60
N ARG A 2 -17.40 -11.87 -42.60
CA ARG A 2 -17.83 -10.87 -41.62
C ARG A 2 -16.63 -10.39 -40.79
N THR A 3 -16.22 -9.14 -40.96
CA THR A 3 -15.12 -8.54 -40.21
C THR A 3 -15.46 -8.58 -38.71
N LYS A 4 -14.59 -9.21 -37.90
CA LYS A 4 -14.71 -9.22 -36.46
C LYS A 4 -14.79 -7.76 -35.94
N GLY A 5 -15.87 -7.40 -35.26
CA GLY A 5 -16.07 -6.08 -34.70
C GLY A 5 -15.05 -5.80 -33.60
N ILE A 6 -14.49 -4.61 -33.56
CA ILE A 6 -13.59 -4.14 -32.49
C ILE A 6 -14.44 -3.33 -31.52
N GLY A 7 -14.38 -3.68 -30.22
CA GLY A 7 -15.01 -2.89 -29.16
C GLY A 7 -16.56 -2.81 -29.22
N GLY A 8 -17.25 -3.82 -29.75
CA GLY A 8 -18.71 -3.87 -29.79
C GLY A 8 -19.38 -3.09 -30.92
N ILE A 9 -18.61 -2.65 -31.93
CA ILE A 9 -19.11 -2.03 -33.17
C ILE A 9 -18.91 -2.99 -34.32
N TYR A 10 -20.00 -3.33 -35.02
CA TYR A 10 -20.03 -4.32 -36.10
C TYR A 10 -20.59 -3.70 -37.38
N ALA A 11 -19.88 -3.83 -38.48
CA ALA A 11 -20.40 -3.42 -39.80
C ALA A 11 -21.61 -4.26 -40.16
N MET A 12 -22.65 -3.64 -40.66
CA MET A 12 -23.87 -4.29 -41.14
C MET A 12 -23.91 -4.40 -42.67
N GLU A 13 -22.94 -3.82 -43.35
CA GLU A 13 -22.75 -3.88 -44.79
C GLU A 13 -21.47 -4.64 -45.11
N ASP A 14 -21.47 -5.41 -46.23
CA ASP A 14 -20.29 -6.12 -46.69
C ASP A 14 -19.39 -5.20 -47.54
N LYS A 15 -18.88 -4.16 -46.91
CA LYS A 15 -18.02 -3.14 -47.48
C LYS A 15 -16.82 -2.88 -46.59
N PRO A 16 -15.70 -2.37 -47.13
CA PRO A 16 -14.57 -1.92 -46.30
C PRO A 16 -15.02 -0.89 -45.25
N LYS A 17 -14.42 -0.89 -44.06
CA LYS A 17 -14.81 0.00 -42.95
C LYS A 17 -14.91 1.49 -43.33
N SER A 18 -14.02 1.96 -44.19
CA SER A 18 -14.04 3.33 -44.71
C SER A 18 -15.28 3.69 -45.54
N LYS A 19 -15.92 2.68 -46.16
CA LYS A 19 -17.11 2.84 -47.00
C LYS A 19 -18.40 2.35 -46.35
N CYS A 20 -18.32 1.71 -45.19
CA CYS A 20 -19.48 1.25 -44.42
C CYS A 20 -20.18 2.45 -43.79
N ARG A 21 -21.50 2.51 -43.88
CA ARG A 21 -22.34 3.57 -43.33
C ARG A 21 -23.39 3.06 -42.34
N LYS A 22 -23.48 1.75 -42.14
CA LYS A 22 -24.45 1.12 -41.26
C LYS A 22 -23.75 0.21 -40.26
N TRP A 23 -23.93 0.50 -38.95
CA TRP A 23 -23.24 -0.15 -37.86
C TRP A 23 -24.21 -0.71 -36.84
N LYS A 24 -23.94 -1.90 -36.31
CA LYS A 24 -24.58 -2.45 -35.14
C LYS A 24 -23.67 -2.23 -33.92
N ILE A 25 -24.13 -1.48 -32.96
CA ILE A 25 -23.42 -1.19 -31.72
C ILE A 25 -24.01 -2.09 -30.63
N LYS A 26 -23.17 -2.86 -29.93
CA LYS A 26 -23.57 -3.72 -28.80
C LYS A 26 -22.83 -3.31 -27.55
N ILE A 27 -23.53 -3.16 -26.44
CA ILE A 27 -22.99 -2.81 -25.13
C ILE A 27 -23.44 -3.84 -24.10
N SER A 28 -22.49 -4.40 -23.36
CA SER A 28 -22.80 -5.23 -22.19
C SER A 28 -23.25 -4.34 -21.03
N VAL A 29 -24.40 -4.68 -20.44
CA VAL A 29 -24.99 -3.94 -19.30
C VAL A 29 -24.89 -4.74 -17.99
N GLY A 30 -24.00 -5.72 -17.92
CA GLY A 30 -23.81 -6.56 -16.74
C GLY A 30 -24.44 -7.94 -16.87
N ILE A 31 -24.51 -8.67 -15.76
CA ILE A 31 -25.11 -9.99 -15.67
C ILE A 31 -26.60 -9.82 -15.30
N ASN A 32 -27.50 -10.44 -16.06
CA ASN A 32 -28.90 -10.48 -15.72
C ASN A 32 -29.09 -11.38 -14.47
N PRO A 33 -29.57 -10.84 -13.35
CA PRO A 33 -29.71 -11.59 -12.09
C PRO A 33 -30.65 -12.80 -12.20
N ALA A 34 -31.64 -12.75 -13.11
CA ALA A 34 -32.63 -13.81 -13.28
C ALA A 34 -32.12 -14.97 -14.15
N THR A 35 -31.13 -14.75 -15.04
CA THR A 35 -30.67 -15.76 -15.99
C THR A 35 -29.18 -16.10 -15.85
N GLY A 36 -28.42 -15.39 -15.02
CA GLY A 36 -26.97 -15.57 -14.87
C GLY A 36 -26.14 -15.26 -16.13
N LYS A 37 -26.76 -14.78 -17.20
CA LYS A 37 -26.08 -14.50 -18.49
C LYS A 37 -25.80 -13.01 -18.66
N TYR A 38 -24.72 -12.69 -19.39
CA TYR A 38 -24.43 -11.30 -19.75
C TYR A 38 -25.55 -10.69 -20.57
N ALA A 39 -26.16 -9.64 -20.04
CA ALA A 39 -27.17 -8.85 -20.75
C ALA A 39 -26.47 -7.87 -21.71
N GLN A 40 -26.96 -7.81 -22.94
CA GLN A 40 -26.47 -6.88 -23.97
C GLN A 40 -27.60 -6.02 -24.48
N ARG A 41 -27.32 -4.73 -24.68
CA ARG A 41 -28.18 -3.81 -25.41
C ARG A 41 -27.52 -3.50 -26.76
N ALA A 42 -28.32 -3.37 -27.79
CA ALA A 42 -27.86 -3.08 -29.12
C ALA A 42 -28.64 -1.94 -29.74
N MET A 43 -27.94 -1.12 -30.56
CA MET A 43 -28.57 -0.12 -31.42
C MET A 43 -27.96 -0.20 -32.84
N THR A 44 -28.71 0.29 -33.81
CA THR A 44 -28.23 0.49 -35.18
C THR A 44 -27.89 1.96 -35.36
N PHE A 45 -26.73 2.25 -35.96
CA PHE A 45 -26.27 3.60 -36.22
C PHE A 45 -25.95 3.75 -37.72
N HIS A 46 -26.26 4.91 -38.29
CA HIS A 46 -25.97 5.28 -39.66
C HIS A 46 -24.99 6.45 -39.67
N GLY A 47 -23.84 6.28 -40.31
CA GLY A 47 -22.78 7.29 -40.40
C GLY A 47 -21.41 6.65 -40.60
N SER A 48 -20.35 7.45 -40.50
CA SER A 48 -18.96 6.99 -40.57
C SER A 48 -18.57 6.13 -39.36
N TYR A 49 -17.44 5.41 -39.43
CA TYR A 49 -16.93 4.63 -38.32
C TYR A 49 -16.60 5.51 -37.10
N THR A 50 -16.03 6.70 -37.33
CA THR A 50 -15.70 7.65 -36.28
C THR A 50 -16.96 8.12 -35.54
N GLU A 51 -18.02 8.43 -36.28
CA GLU A 51 -19.33 8.78 -35.70
C GLU A 51 -19.98 7.60 -34.96
N ALA A 52 -19.78 6.36 -35.47
CA ALA A 52 -20.27 5.14 -34.78
C ALA A 52 -19.54 4.91 -33.45
N VAL A 53 -18.26 5.24 -33.34
CA VAL A 53 -17.50 5.23 -32.08
C VAL A 53 -18.10 6.23 -31.09
N GLN A 54 -18.37 7.45 -31.54
CA GLN A 54 -19.00 8.46 -30.70
C GLN A 54 -20.40 8.04 -30.27
N ALA A 55 -21.23 7.56 -31.21
CA ALA A 55 -22.57 7.07 -30.92
C ALA A 55 -22.60 5.89 -29.94
N ARG A 56 -21.55 5.06 -29.95
CA ARG A 56 -21.39 3.98 -28.96
C ARG A 56 -21.19 4.54 -27.55
N GLU A 57 -20.35 5.54 -27.40
CA GLU A 57 -20.12 6.16 -26.08
C GLU A 57 -21.38 6.89 -25.58
N ASP A 58 -22.12 7.55 -26.45
CA ASP A 58 -23.38 8.21 -26.11
C ASP A 58 -24.47 7.20 -25.72
N PHE A 59 -24.56 6.08 -26.47
CA PHE A 59 -25.49 5.00 -26.14
C PHE A 59 -25.16 4.33 -24.81
N LYS A 60 -23.87 4.13 -24.52
CA LYS A 60 -23.39 3.60 -23.23
C LYS A 60 -23.80 4.52 -22.07
N ARG A 61 -23.62 5.83 -22.23
CA ARG A 61 -24.01 6.84 -21.23
C ARG A 61 -25.53 6.84 -20.99
N LYS A 62 -26.30 6.79 -22.06
CA LYS A 62 -27.77 6.74 -21.98
C LYS A 62 -28.26 5.49 -21.23
N LEU A 63 -27.63 4.33 -21.47
CA LEU A 63 -27.94 3.08 -20.76
C LEU A 63 -27.58 3.12 -19.27
N LEU A 64 -26.57 3.94 -18.89
CA LEU A 64 -26.16 4.13 -17.51
C LEU A 64 -27.00 5.21 -16.79
N GLY A 65 -28.04 5.75 -17.44
CA GLY A 65 -28.94 6.77 -16.85
C GLY A 65 -28.32 8.16 -16.69
N MET A 66 -27.22 8.44 -17.39
CA MET A 66 -26.48 9.70 -17.25
C MET A 66 -26.84 10.68 -18.37
N SER A 67 -27.26 11.89 -18.03
CA SER A 67 -27.44 12.96 -19.02
C SER A 67 -26.05 13.42 -19.53
N HIS A 68 -25.97 13.70 -20.84
CA HIS A 68 -24.72 14.17 -21.48
C HIS A 68 -24.18 15.49 -20.87
N THR A 69 -25.07 16.24 -20.23
CA THR A 69 -24.78 17.56 -19.64
C THR A 69 -24.21 17.43 -18.23
N GLU A 70 -24.68 16.45 -17.44
CA GLU A 70 -24.23 16.23 -16.06
C GLU A 70 -22.84 15.57 -16.01
N SER A 71 -22.58 14.59 -16.91
CA SER A 71 -21.26 13.93 -16.95
C SER A 71 -20.14 14.87 -17.38
N LYS A 72 -20.42 15.86 -18.25
CA LYS A 72 -19.43 16.88 -18.68
C LYS A 72 -19.13 17.92 -17.60
N LYS A 73 -20.04 18.12 -16.64
CA LYS A 73 -19.89 19.10 -15.55
C LYS A 73 -19.27 18.49 -14.28
N MET A 74 -19.19 17.15 -14.17
CA MET A 74 -18.62 16.47 -13.01
C MET A 74 -17.20 16.95 -12.77
N THR A 75 -16.93 17.60 -11.65
CA THR A 75 -15.60 18.02 -11.25
C THR A 75 -14.78 16.83 -10.74
N LEU A 76 -13.44 16.95 -10.74
CA LEU A 76 -12.59 15.91 -10.19
C LEU A 76 -12.85 15.67 -8.71
N SER A 77 -13.10 16.74 -7.92
CA SER A 77 -13.44 16.61 -6.51
C SER A 77 -14.69 15.78 -6.30
N GLN A 78 -15.78 16.08 -7.00
CA GLN A 78 -17.04 15.32 -6.92
C GLN A 78 -16.86 13.86 -7.37
N CYS A 79 -16.07 13.63 -8.43
CA CYS A 79 -15.77 12.29 -8.91
C CYS A 79 -14.96 11.49 -7.88
N CYS A 80 -13.98 12.11 -7.24
CA CYS A 80 -13.15 11.49 -6.20
C CYS A 80 -13.96 11.15 -4.94
N GLU A 81 -14.83 12.04 -4.48
CA GLU A 81 -15.73 11.79 -3.34
C GLU A 81 -16.61 10.57 -3.63
N LEU A 82 -17.30 10.58 -4.78
CA LEU A 82 -18.15 9.46 -5.19
C LEU A 82 -17.34 8.14 -5.33
N TRP A 83 -16.08 8.22 -5.77
CA TRP A 83 -15.22 7.06 -5.83
C TRP A 83 -14.86 6.52 -4.45
N LEU A 84 -14.50 7.39 -3.50
CA LEU A 84 -14.18 6.96 -2.13
C LEU A 84 -15.39 6.28 -1.47
N ASP A 85 -16.57 6.77 -1.68
CA ASP A 85 -17.82 6.22 -1.12
C ASP A 85 -18.21 4.87 -1.75
N THR A 86 -17.91 4.68 -3.04
CA THR A 86 -18.42 3.53 -3.80
C THR A 86 -17.37 2.50 -4.20
N ALA A 87 -16.08 2.79 -4.07
CA ALA A 87 -15.02 1.91 -4.57
C ALA A 87 -14.73 0.70 -3.68
N ASP A 88 -15.24 0.68 -2.46
CA ASP A 88 -15.05 -0.43 -1.52
C ASP A 88 -16.37 -0.78 -0.80
N PRO A 89 -17.42 -1.18 -1.56
CA PRO A 89 -18.75 -1.43 -1.01
C PRO A 89 -18.78 -2.60 -0.01
N PHE A 90 -17.77 -3.47 -0.05
CA PHE A 90 -17.66 -4.64 0.83
C PHE A 90 -16.56 -4.48 1.90
N HIS A 91 -16.00 -3.28 2.07
CA HIS A 91 -14.95 -2.97 3.05
C HIS A 91 -13.73 -3.91 2.99
N GLN A 92 -13.34 -4.33 1.77
CA GLN A 92 -12.22 -5.27 1.56
C GLN A 92 -10.85 -4.59 1.62
N LEU A 93 -10.80 -3.26 1.53
CA LEU A 93 -9.55 -2.52 1.64
C LEU A 93 -9.10 -2.43 3.09
N SER A 94 -7.80 -2.61 3.32
CA SER A 94 -7.21 -2.31 4.62
C SER A 94 -7.34 -0.80 4.94
N GLU A 95 -7.38 -0.45 6.22
CA GLU A 95 -7.44 0.94 6.68
C GLU A 95 -6.32 1.79 6.07
N ASN A 96 -5.09 1.26 6.01
CA ASN A 96 -3.96 1.95 5.38
C ASN A 96 -4.17 2.22 3.88
N ALA A 97 -4.76 1.28 3.15
CA ALA A 97 -5.06 1.47 1.73
C ALA A 97 -6.15 2.53 1.54
N ARG A 98 -7.16 2.53 2.40
CA ARG A 98 -8.25 3.52 2.42
C ARG A 98 -7.69 4.91 2.76
N TYR A 99 -6.89 5.01 3.81
CA TYR A 99 -6.20 6.25 4.19
C TYR A 99 -5.30 6.80 3.07
N SER A 100 -4.52 5.93 2.42
CA SER A 100 -3.66 6.31 1.28
C SER A 100 -4.48 6.88 0.11
N ARG A 101 -5.64 6.28 -0.21
CA ARG A 101 -6.55 6.82 -1.24
C ARG A 101 -7.11 8.19 -0.84
N GLN A 102 -7.52 8.37 0.40
CA GLN A 102 -8.00 9.67 0.90
C GLN A 102 -6.91 10.75 0.81
N CYS A 103 -5.67 10.42 1.16
CA CYS A 103 -4.54 11.34 1.01
C CYS A 103 -4.29 11.73 -0.45
N ALA A 104 -4.34 10.76 -1.37
CA ALA A 104 -4.19 11.01 -2.81
C ALA A 104 -5.30 11.94 -3.33
N VAL A 105 -6.55 11.68 -2.93
CA VAL A 105 -7.70 12.52 -3.30
C VAL A 105 -7.54 13.95 -2.76
N LYS A 106 -7.20 14.11 -1.48
CA LYS A 106 -6.95 15.45 -0.90
C LYS A 106 -5.87 16.21 -1.65
N ALA A 107 -4.76 15.54 -1.98
CA ALA A 107 -3.63 16.14 -2.68
C ALA A 107 -4.00 16.59 -4.10
N VAL A 108 -4.71 15.75 -4.88
CA VAL A 108 -5.09 16.08 -6.26
C VAL A 108 -6.19 17.13 -6.30
N CYS A 109 -7.17 17.04 -5.41
CA CYS A 109 -8.29 18.00 -5.37
C CYS A 109 -7.82 19.41 -5.01
N HIS A 110 -6.79 19.53 -4.19
CA HIS A 110 -6.16 20.84 -3.89
C HIS A 110 -5.58 21.51 -5.16
N CYS A 111 -5.06 20.73 -6.12
CA CYS A 111 -4.41 21.29 -7.31
C CYS A 111 -5.37 21.47 -8.49
N ILE A 112 -6.16 20.45 -8.81
CA ILE A 112 -6.97 20.38 -10.03
C ILE A 112 -8.42 19.92 -9.77
N GLY A 113 -8.85 19.89 -8.51
CA GLY A 113 -10.16 19.37 -8.10
C GLY A 113 -11.36 20.09 -8.71
N ALA A 114 -11.24 21.39 -9.00
CA ALA A 114 -12.30 22.20 -9.61
C ALA A 114 -12.47 21.93 -11.12
N LEU A 115 -11.52 21.29 -11.78
CA LEU A 115 -11.61 21.02 -13.21
C LEU A 115 -12.62 19.90 -13.48
N PRO A 116 -13.44 20.02 -14.55
CA PRO A 116 -14.25 18.91 -15.03
C PRO A 116 -13.36 17.70 -15.39
N VAL A 117 -13.73 16.49 -14.93
CA VAL A 117 -12.95 15.26 -15.17
C VAL A 117 -12.68 15.05 -16.66
N SER A 118 -13.66 15.36 -17.51
CA SER A 118 -13.55 15.23 -18.97
C SER A 118 -12.53 16.17 -19.61
N GLN A 119 -12.11 17.24 -18.92
CA GLN A 119 -11.19 18.26 -19.43
C GLN A 119 -9.76 18.10 -18.89
N ILE A 120 -9.52 17.18 -17.98
CA ILE A 120 -8.19 16.92 -17.44
C ILE A 120 -7.30 16.32 -18.52
N THR A 121 -6.14 16.95 -18.72
CA THR A 121 -5.13 16.56 -19.72
C THR A 121 -3.86 16.07 -19.05
N ASP A 122 -3.01 15.39 -19.81
CA ASP A 122 -1.68 14.96 -19.37
C ASP A 122 -0.84 16.15 -18.90
N LYS A 123 -1.00 17.33 -19.52
CA LYS A 123 -0.33 18.56 -19.09
C LYS A 123 -0.75 18.95 -17.66
N HIS A 124 -2.03 18.89 -17.33
CA HIS A 124 -2.50 19.16 -15.96
C HIS A 124 -1.86 18.21 -14.93
N VAL A 125 -1.70 16.92 -15.28
CA VAL A 125 -1.03 15.93 -14.42
C VAL A 125 0.46 16.28 -14.27
N VAL A 126 1.16 16.62 -15.34
CA VAL A 126 2.58 17.00 -15.30
C VAL A 126 2.80 18.26 -14.48
N ASP A 127 1.98 19.29 -14.67
CA ASP A 127 2.09 20.55 -13.94
C ASP A 127 1.79 20.38 -12.45
N MET A 128 0.81 19.55 -12.11
CA MET A 128 0.50 19.17 -10.74
C MET A 128 1.68 18.44 -10.08
N VAL A 129 2.27 17.46 -10.76
CA VAL A 129 3.40 16.68 -10.24
C VAL A 129 4.62 17.57 -10.03
N LYS A 130 4.92 18.48 -10.97
CA LYS A 130 5.97 19.50 -10.79
C LYS A 130 5.70 20.35 -9.55
N GLY A 131 4.46 20.81 -9.37
CA GLY A 131 4.05 21.55 -8.19
C GLY A 131 4.29 20.77 -6.88
N TRP A 132 4.01 19.46 -6.86
CA TRP A 132 4.26 18.61 -5.69
C TRP A 132 5.75 18.43 -5.38
N ILE A 133 6.60 18.35 -6.42
CA ILE A 133 8.07 18.32 -6.29
C ILE A 133 8.58 19.65 -5.74
N ASP A 134 8.00 20.78 -6.17
CA ASP A 134 8.37 22.13 -5.76
C ASP A 134 7.78 22.54 -4.39
N GLY A 135 7.04 21.66 -3.72
CA GLY A 135 6.45 21.93 -2.41
C GLY A 135 5.10 22.67 -2.45
N LYS A 136 4.48 22.82 -3.62
CA LYS A 136 3.11 23.37 -3.78
C LYS A 136 2.07 22.32 -3.37
N THR A 137 2.07 21.99 -2.09
CA THR A 137 1.21 20.97 -1.49
C THR A 137 0.39 21.60 -0.36
N LEU A 138 -0.60 20.86 0.17
CA LEU A 138 -1.40 21.31 1.32
C LEU A 138 -0.56 21.70 2.55
N SER A 139 0.57 21.03 2.77
CA SER A 139 1.45 21.28 3.92
C SER A 139 2.59 22.25 3.61
N GLY A 140 2.73 22.73 2.38
CA GLY A 140 3.87 23.53 1.93
C GLY A 140 5.19 22.74 1.81
N ARG A 141 5.17 21.42 2.02
CA ARG A 141 6.35 20.56 1.92
C ARG A 141 6.30 19.72 0.64
N ARG A 142 7.45 19.49 0.01
CA ARG A 142 7.54 18.59 -1.14
C ARG A 142 7.08 17.18 -0.79
N TYR A 143 6.40 16.51 -1.70
CA TYR A 143 6.16 15.08 -1.58
C TYR A 143 7.39 14.29 -2.06
N SER A 144 7.65 13.15 -1.42
CA SER A 144 8.66 12.21 -1.91
C SER A 144 8.23 11.59 -3.25
N GLY A 145 9.17 11.20 -4.09
CA GLY A 145 8.88 10.55 -5.37
C GLY A 145 8.02 9.28 -5.19
N ASN A 146 8.23 8.53 -4.10
CA ASN A 146 7.40 7.37 -3.78
C ASN A 146 5.94 7.77 -3.48
N THR A 147 5.72 8.84 -2.69
CA THR A 147 4.37 9.36 -2.39
C THR A 147 3.66 9.81 -3.66
N ILE A 148 4.36 10.56 -4.53
CA ILE A 148 3.82 11.02 -5.82
C ILE A 148 3.39 9.82 -6.67
N ASN A 149 4.24 8.80 -6.80
CA ASN A 149 3.95 7.59 -7.58
C ASN A 149 2.75 6.83 -7.05
N ILE A 150 2.62 6.68 -5.72
CA ILE A 150 1.47 6.06 -5.08
C ILE A 150 0.18 6.84 -5.38
N TYR A 151 0.21 8.17 -5.28
CA TYR A 151 -0.96 9.01 -5.54
C TYR A 151 -1.37 8.95 -7.01
N CYS A 152 -0.42 9.10 -7.94
CA CYS A 152 -0.71 8.99 -9.37
C CYS A 152 -1.24 7.61 -9.76
N SER A 153 -0.71 6.53 -9.16
CA SER A 153 -1.22 5.17 -9.38
C SER A 153 -2.65 5.00 -8.89
N ALA A 154 -2.98 5.51 -7.69
CA ALA A 154 -4.34 5.45 -7.14
C ALA A 154 -5.33 6.20 -8.03
N LEU A 155 -4.96 7.40 -8.51
CA LEU A 155 -5.78 8.22 -9.41
C LEU A 155 -5.91 7.61 -10.80
N SER A 156 -4.84 7.01 -11.33
CA SER A 156 -4.90 6.23 -12.57
C SER A 156 -5.89 5.07 -12.46
N GLY A 157 -5.85 4.35 -11.34
CA GLY A 157 -6.84 3.29 -11.04
C GLY A 157 -8.27 3.82 -10.96
N MET A 158 -8.48 4.96 -10.29
CA MET A 158 -9.78 5.63 -10.22
C MET A 158 -10.29 6.01 -11.62
N MET A 159 -9.43 6.63 -12.45
CA MET A 159 -9.83 6.98 -13.82
C MET A 159 -10.20 5.75 -14.64
N THR A 160 -9.37 4.70 -14.61
CA THR A 160 -9.57 3.51 -15.44
C THR A 160 -10.77 2.66 -15.01
N HIS A 161 -10.94 2.46 -13.70
CA HIS A 161 -11.92 1.50 -13.18
C HIS A 161 -13.23 2.15 -12.69
N PHE A 162 -13.24 3.49 -12.54
CA PHE A 162 -14.41 4.20 -12.05
C PHE A 162 -14.88 5.30 -13.01
N ALA A 163 -14.07 6.34 -13.28
CA ALA A 163 -14.49 7.52 -14.02
C ALA A 163 -14.84 7.21 -15.50
N ILE A 164 -13.99 6.45 -16.19
CA ILE A 164 -14.23 6.08 -17.60
C ILE A 164 -15.43 5.14 -17.76
N PRO A 165 -15.56 4.05 -16.98
CA PRO A 165 -16.74 3.19 -17.07
C PRO A 165 -18.05 3.90 -16.80
N LYS A 166 -18.05 4.91 -15.91
CA LYS A 166 -19.21 5.76 -15.61
C LYS A 166 -19.45 6.90 -16.63
N GLY A 167 -18.56 7.06 -17.60
CA GLY A 167 -18.69 8.07 -18.65
C GLY A 167 -18.34 9.49 -18.22
N TYR A 168 -17.69 9.69 -17.07
CA TYR A 168 -17.21 11.00 -16.61
C TYR A 168 -15.99 11.48 -17.39
N ALA A 169 -15.20 10.56 -17.93
CA ALA A 169 -14.06 10.83 -18.81
C ALA A 169 -14.01 9.84 -19.97
N SER A 170 -13.40 10.25 -21.08
CA SER A 170 -13.17 9.39 -22.26
C SER A 170 -11.78 8.73 -22.23
N ARG A 171 -10.82 9.28 -21.51
CA ARG A 171 -9.44 8.80 -21.40
C ARG A 171 -8.91 8.98 -19.98
N ASN A 172 -7.83 8.27 -19.69
CA ASN A 172 -7.12 8.39 -18.42
C ASN A 172 -5.88 9.29 -18.62
N PRO A 173 -5.87 10.53 -18.09
CA PRO A 173 -4.73 11.43 -18.22
C PRO A 173 -3.50 11.00 -17.40
N PHE A 174 -3.68 10.06 -16.46
CA PHE A 174 -2.57 9.51 -15.66
C PHE A 174 -1.92 8.29 -16.31
N ALA A 175 -2.47 7.73 -17.42
CA ALA A 175 -1.97 6.51 -18.03
C ALA A 175 -0.56 6.67 -18.63
N GLY A 176 -0.23 7.87 -19.15
CA GLY A 176 1.09 8.20 -19.71
C GLY A 176 2.08 8.79 -18.69
N TYR A 177 1.73 8.78 -17.40
CA TYR A 177 2.57 9.34 -16.36
C TYR A 177 3.85 8.51 -16.18
N SER A 178 5.00 9.15 -16.39
CA SER A 178 6.30 8.57 -16.07
C SER A 178 6.59 8.71 -14.58
N SER A 179 6.96 7.60 -13.93
CA SER A 179 7.26 7.61 -12.50
C SER A 179 8.38 8.61 -12.14
N VAL A 180 8.18 9.36 -11.07
CA VAL A 180 9.23 10.17 -10.46
C VAL A 180 10.26 9.24 -9.80
N LYS A 181 11.56 9.60 -9.89
CA LYS A 181 12.62 8.87 -9.20
C LYS A 181 12.28 8.78 -7.71
N LYS A 182 12.34 7.58 -7.18
CA LYS A 182 12.11 7.34 -5.74
C LYS A 182 13.28 7.92 -4.95
N ASP A 183 12.95 8.62 -3.86
CA ASP A 183 13.98 9.00 -2.90
C ASP A 183 14.48 7.69 -2.24
N GLN A 184 15.74 7.34 -2.49
CA GLN A 184 16.38 6.19 -1.84
C GLN A 184 16.97 6.67 -0.52
N ARG A 185 16.54 6.05 0.59
CA ARG A 185 17.21 6.19 1.88
C ARG A 185 18.11 4.96 2.04
N GLU A 186 19.38 5.20 2.17
CA GLU A 186 20.31 4.14 2.54
C GLU A 186 20.25 3.93 4.05
N VAL A 187 20.06 2.69 4.46
CA VAL A 187 20.25 2.26 5.85
C VAL A 187 21.65 1.69 5.94
N ASN A 188 22.55 2.41 6.60
CA ASN A 188 23.91 1.93 6.81
C ASN A 188 23.88 0.66 7.66
N ALA A 189 24.65 -0.35 7.24
CA ALA A 189 24.88 -1.53 8.05
C ALA A 189 25.65 -1.14 9.32
N ILE A 190 25.30 -1.77 10.43
CA ILE A 190 26.03 -1.65 11.69
C ILE A 190 26.92 -2.89 11.88
N SER A 191 28.02 -2.74 12.60
CA SER A 191 28.90 -3.87 12.92
C SER A 191 28.21 -4.84 13.88
N VAL A 192 28.72 -6.08 13.95
CA VAL A 192 28.22 -7.09 14.89
C VAL A 192 28.26 -6.57 16.33
N LYS A 193 29.35 -5.92 16.74
CA LYS A 193 29.48 -5.32 18.09
C LYS A 193 28.43 -4.23 18.35
N GLN A 194 28.15 -3.39 17.37
CA GLN A 194 27.10 -2.37 17.48
C GLN A 194 25.72 -3.00 17.55
N PHE A 195 25.47 -4.06 16.79
CA PHE A 195 24.19 -4.80 16.81
C PHE A 195 23.93 -5.41 18.20
N GLU A 196 24.93 -6.10 18.76
CA GLU A 196 24.84 -6.69 20.09
C GLU A 196 24.67 -5.61 21.16
N ARG A 197 25.49 -4.55 21.12
CA ARG A 197 25.36 -3.44 22.05
C ARG A 197 23.99 -2.78 22.02
N LEU A 198 23.45 -2.56 20.82
CA LEU A 198 22.13 -1.99 20.61
C LEU A 198 21.01 -2.82 21.25
N ALA A 199 21.11 -4.14 21.23
CA ALA A 199 20.15 -5.01 21.89
C ALA A 199 20.10 -4.75 23.41
N TYR A 200 21.27 -4.62 24.05
CA TYR A 200 21.37 -4.26 25.47
C TYR A 200 20.87 -2.83 25.72
N ASP A 201 21.27 -1.86 24.90
CA ASP A 201 20.85 -0.46 25.06
C ASP A 201 19.32 -0.30 24.97
N ILE A 202 18.66 -1.10 24.12
CA ILE A 202 17.19 -1.16 24.03
C ILE A 202 16.60 -1.85 25.27
N TYR A 203 17.16 -2.98 25.68
CA TYR A 203 16.67 -3.76 26.82
C TYR A 203 16.82 -3.00 28.16
N ASP A 204 17.95 -2.31 28.37
CA ASP A 204 18.26 -1.57 29.57
C ASP A 204 17.34 -0.37 29.81
N GLN A 205 16.58 0.06 28.79
CA GLN A 205 15.51 1.07 29.00
C GLN A 205 14.43 0.57 29.97
N GLN A 206 14.24 -0.74 30.09
CA GLN A 206 13.18 -1.38 30.89
C GLN A 206 11.78 -0.76 30.62
N ASP A 207 11.62 -0.18 29.44
CA ASP A 207 10.37 0.45 29.00
C ASP A 207 9.51 -0.60 28.25
N PRO A 208 8.28 -0.86 28.70
CA PRO A 208 7.40 -1.84 28.05
C PRO A 208 7.15 -1.53 26.58
N ARG A 209 7.27 -0.26 26.17
CA ARG A 209 7.11 0.17 24.78
C ARG A 209 8.29 -0.23 23.88
N CYS A 210 9.47 -0.41 24.47
CA CYS A 210 10.69 -0.72 23.72
C CYS A 210 10.86 -2.21 23.38
N MET A 211 10.08 -3.11 23.98
CA MET A 211 10.21 -4.55 23.73
C MET A 211 9.91 -4.93 22.27
N ALA A 212 9.02 -4.20 21.60
CA ALA A 212 8.80 -4.40 20.16
C ALA A 212 10.03 -4.04 19.31
N LEU A 213 10.87 -3.09 19.76
CA LEU A 213 12.15 -2.75 19.09
C LEU A 213 13.12 -3.91 19.21
N LEU A 214 13.19 -4.55 20.38
CA LEU A 214 14.03 -5.73 20.62
C LEU A 214 13.60 -6.89 19.72
N LEU A 215 12.30 -7.16 19.59
CA LEU A 215 11.75 -8.16 18.67
C LEU A 215 12.04 -7.83 17.20
N ALA A 216 12.03 -6.54 16.84
CA ALA A 216 12.38 -6.13 15.49
C ALA A 216 13.89 -6.33 15.21
N LEU A 217 14.75 -6.06 16.19
CA LEU A 217 16.20 -6.20 16.09
C LEU A 217 16.65 -7.67 16.13
N LEU A 218 16.15 -8.48 17.07
CA LEU A 218 16.66 -9.84 17.33
C LEU A 218 15.85 -10.97 16.72
N ALA A 219 14.58 -10.72 16.29
CA ALA A 219 13.76 -11.69 15.58
C ALA A 219 13.31 -11.19 14.19
N GLY A 220 13.80 -10.04 13.76
CA GLY A 220 13.48 -9.47 12.44
C GLY A 220 11.98 -9.21 12.21
N CYS A 221 11.21 -8.96 13.25
CA CYS A 221 9.79 -8.64 13.13
C CYS A 221 9.58 -7.30 12.41
N ARG A 222 8.53 -7.19 11.60
CA ARG A 222 8.03 -5.87 11.25
C ARG A 222 7.43 -5.21 12.49
N ALA A 223 7.51 -3.89 12.61
CA ALA A 223 7.05 -3.19 13.82
C ALA A 223 5.63 -3.57 14.25
N ASN A 224 4.67 -3.63 13.32
CA ASN A 224 3.30 -4.04 13.65
C ASN A 224 3.17 -5.53 14.03
N GLU A 225 4.05 -6.38 13.50
CA GLU A 225 4.13 -7.79 13.91
C GLU A 225 4.68 -7.90 15.33
N ALA A 226 5.76 -7.16 15.64
CA ALA A 226 6.36 -7.10 16.96
C ALA A 226 5.37 -6.60 18.04
N LEU A 227 4.58 -5.57 17.72
CA LEU A 227 3.53 -5.04 18.60
C LEU A 227 2.37 -6.02 18.83
N ALA A 228 2.20 -7.01 17.96
CA ALA A 228 1.13 -8.02 18.07
C ALA A 228 1.56 -9.30 18.78
N VAL A 229 2.85 -9.45 19.14
CA VAL A 229 3.36 -10.65 19.83
C VAL A 229 2.81 -10.69 21.25
N GLN A 230 2.22 -11.85 21.61
CA GLN A 230 1.72 -12.16 22.94
C GLN A 230 2.57 -13.27 23.58
N TRP A 231 2.55 -13.40 24.90
CA TRP A 231 3.35 -14.42 25.59
C TRP A 231 3.04 -15.85 25.15
N LYS A 232 1.81 -16.15 24.74
CA LYS A 232 1.45 -17.45 24.16
C LYS A 232 2.12 -17.77 22.83
N ASP A 233 2.63 -16.75 22.14
CA ASP A 233 3.33 -16.90 20.87
C ASP A 233 4.82 -17.26 21.06
N ILE A 234 5.30 -17.31 22.32
CA ILE A 234 6.68 -17.62 22.70
C ILE A 234 6.69 -18.93 23.52
N GLN A 235 7.18 -20.01 22.93
CA GLN A 235 7.20 -21.34 23.54
C GLN A 235 8.41 -22.14 23.08
N GLY A 236 9.08 -22.85 24.01
CA GLY A 236 10.11 -23.84 23.71
C GLY A 236 11.31 -23.31 22.90
N GLY A 237 11.72 -22.06 23.12
CA GLY A 237 12.80 -21.44 22.34
C GLY A 237 12.39 -20.92 20.96
N PHE A 238 11.08 -20.93 20.66
CA PHE A 238 10.52 -20.45 19.39
C PHE A 238 9.59 -19.27 19.60
N ILE A 239 9.53 -18.41 18.59
CA ILE A 239 8.58 -17.30 18.50
C ILE A 239 7.68 -17.49 17.27
N THR A 240 6.36 -17.42 17.47
CA THR A 240 5.37 -17.43 16.39
C THR A 240 4.97 -16.01 16.02
N ILE A 241 5.30 -15.59 14.80
CA ILE A 241 5.01 -14.24 14.30
C ILE A 241 3.81 -14.32 13.36
N LYS A 242 2.76 -13.57 13.67
CA LYS A 242 1.53 -13.50 12.87
C LYS A 242 1.65 -12.41 11.83
N GLY A 243 1.60 -12.78 10.55
CA GLY A 243 1.66 -11.83 9.44
C GLY A 243 0.36 -11.05 9.29
N THR A 244 0.47 -9.77 9.02
CA THR A 244 -0.67 -8.85 8.89
C THR A 244 -1.40 -8.94 7.55
N LYS A 245 -0.82 -9.59 6.53
CA LYS A 245 -1.35 -9.58 5.15
C LYS A 245 -1.96 -10.89 4.67
N SER A 246 -1.59 -12.03 5.24
CA SER A 246 -2.14 -13.34 4.89
C SER A 246 -1.83 -14.37 5.99
N LYS A 247 -2.65 -15.44 6.10
CA LYS A 247 -2.38 -16.57 7.00
C LYS A 247 -1.05 -17.29 6.65
N ALA A 248 -0.63 -17.27 5.40
CA ALA A 248 0.65 -17.82 4.95
C ALA A 248 1.87 -16.99 5.42
N ALA A 249 1.65 -15.78 5.94
CA ALA A 249 2.70 -14.96 6.51
C ALA A 249 3.01 -15.29 7.99
N ASN A 250 2.28 -16.22 8.60
CA ASN A 250 2.59 -16.74 9.95
C ASN A 250 3.85 -17.61 9.84
N ALA A 251 4.80 -17.36 10.73
CA ALA A 251 6.03 -18.15 10.79
C ALA A 251 6.40 -18.41 12.26
N THR A 252 6.80 -19.64 12.56
CA THR A 252 7.43 -19.99 13.82
C THR A 252 8.94 -20.08 13.59
N LEU A 253 9.69 -19.26 14.27
CA LEU A 253 11.13 -19.10 14.10
C LEU A 253 11.85 -19.43 15.41
N PRO A 254 13.06 -20.06 15.37
CA PRO A 254 13.89 -20.19 16.54
C PRO A 254 14.34 -18.80 17.01
N MET A 255 14.34 -18.59 18.32
CA MET A 255 14.94 -17.40 18.91
C MET A 255 16.44 -17.61 19.11
N ILE A 256 17.22 -16.55 18.95
CA ILE A 256 18.59 -16.53 19.43
C ILE A 256 18.62 -16.49 20.95
N ASP A 257 19.61 -17.10 21.58
CA ASP A 257 19.70 -17.24 23.04
C ASP A 257 19.56 -15.91 23.76
N THR A 258 20.25 -14.88 23.30
CA THR A 258 20.17 -13.51 23.85
C THR A 258 18.73 -13.00 23.92
N LEU A 259 17.93 -13.22 22.86
CA LEU A 259 16.52 -12.79 22.87
C LEU A 259 15.70 -13.63 23.86
N ALA A 260 15.94 -14.95 23.90
CA ALA A 260 15.22 -15.84 24.81
C ALA A 260 15.45 -15.45 26.27
N ASP A 261 16.70 -15.19 26.65
CA ASP A 261 17.07 -14.76 28.00
C ASP A 261 16.48 -13.41 28.36
N MET A 262 16.60 -12.41 27.48
CA MET A 262 16.02 -11.08 27.70
C MET A 262 14.51 -11.15 27.86
N LEU A 263 13.80 -11.95 27.05
CA LEU A 263 12.36 -12.10 27.15
C LEU A 263 11.94 -12.87 28.40
N ALA A 264 12.72 -13.86 28.84
CA ALA A 264 12.45 -14.56 30.10
C ALA A 264 12.53 -13.60 31.32
N MET A 265 13.60 -12.80 31.38
CA MET A 265 13.74 -11.76 32.43
C MET A 265 12.63 -10.70 32.32
N TRP A 266 12.34 -10.22 31.11
CA TRP A 266 11.28 -9.25 30.89
C TRP A 266 9.91 -9.76 31.32
N ARG A 267 9.60 -11.04 31.08
CA ARG A 267 8.33 -11.63 31.50
C ARG A 267 8.11 -11.52 33.00
N VAL A 268 9.15 -11.76 33.79
CA VAL A 268 9.11 -11.63 35.25
C VAL A 268 8.95 -10.16 35.68
N THR A 269 9.73 -9.27 35.05
CA THR A 269 9.65 -7.82 35.31
C THR A 269 8.26 -7.28 35.00
N GLN A 270 7.72 -7.60 33.82
CA GLN A 270 6.39 -7.18 33.42
C GLN A 270 5.30 -7.71 34.38
N ALA A 271 5.38 -8.98 34.78
CA ALA A 271 4.43 -9.57 35.71
C ALA A 271 4.44 -8.86 37.09
N ASN A 272 5.62 -8.53 37.61
CA ASN A 272 5.78 -7.80 38.87
C ASN A 272 5.22 -6.36 38.77
N ASN A 273 5.51 -5.66 37.67
CA ASN A 273 5.01 -4.31 37.43
C ASN A 273 3.47 -4.31 37.27
N MET A 274 2.91 -5.26 36.55
CA MET A 274 1.46 -5.44 36.40
C MET A 274 0.79 -5.72 37.73
N LYS A 275 1.39 -6.59 38.56
CA LYS A 275 0.89 -6.91 39.90
C LYS A 275 0.84 -5.66 40.79
N ALA A 276 1.84 -4.79 40.71
CA ALA A 276 1.84 -3.52 41.46
C ALA A 276 0.67 -2.61 41.08
N LEU A 277 0.14 -2.76 39.85
CA LEU A 277 -1.05 -2.05 39.36
C LEU A 277 -2.34 -2.88 39.49
N GLN A 278 -2.33 -3.96 40.26
CA GLN A 278 -3.45 -4.90 40.44
C GLN A 278 -3.90 -5.57 39.11
N LEU A 279 -3.01 -5.67 38.13
CA LEU A 279 -3.21 -6.37 36.87
C LEU A 279 -2.57 -7.74 36.92
N THR A 280 -3.10 -8.68 36.13
CA THR A 280 -2.56 -10.06 36.03
C THR A 280 -2.00 -10.28 34.62
N GLN A 281 -0.74 -10.72 34.53
CA GLN A 281 -0.17 -11.18 33.27
C GLN A 281 -0.78 -12.52 32.87
N THR A 282 -1.24 -12.63 31.65
CA THR A 282 -1.81 -13.85 31.05
C THR A 282 -1.05 -14.24 29.79
N PRO A 283 -1.27 -15.43 29.24
CA PRO A 283 -0.72 -15.82 27.94
C PRO A 283 -1.09 -14.85 26.80
N GLU A 284 -2.22 -14.14 26.91
CA GLU A 284 -2.73 -13.15 25.95
C GLU A 284 -2.11 -11.76 26.14
N THR A 285 -1.39 -11.53 27.24
CA THR A 285 -0.69 -10.25 27.47
C THR A 285 0.36 -10.04 26.38
N TYR A 286 0.38 -8.85 25.80
CA TYR A 286 1.38 -8.47 24.79
C TYR A 286 2.78 -8.36 25.43
N VAL A 287 3.79 -8.76 24.68
CA VAL A 287 5.19 -8.63 25.11
C VAL A 287 5.62 -7.16 25.18
N SER A 288 5.20 -6.38 24.19
CA SER A 288 5.38 -4.92 24.18
C SER A 288 4.04 -4.23 24.40
N THR A 289 3.97 -3.36 25.37
CA THR A 289 2.73 -2.70 25.79
C THR A 289 2.96 -1.20 25.97
N ASN A 290 1.86 -0.45 26.07
CA ASN A 290 1.88 0.89 26.61
C ASN A 290 2.11 0.87 28.15
N LEU A 291 2.13 2.05 28.78
CA LEU A 291 2.39 2.17 30.22
C LEU A 291 1.24 1.65 31.12
N ILE A 292 0.08 1.34 30.55
CA ILE A 292 -1.06 0.73 31.24
C ILE A 292 -1.26 -0.75 30.83
N TYR A 293 -0.24 -1.33 30.20
CA TYR A 293 -0.16 -2.76 29.79
C TYR A 293 -1.17 -3.20 28.72
N GLU A 294 -1.70 -2.26 27.93
CA GLU A 294 -2.47 -2.56 26.72
C GLU A 294 -1.56 -2.59 25.48
N GLN A 295 -2.11 -3.02 24.36
CA GLN A 295 -1.37 -3.04 23.09
C GLN A 295 -0.88 -1.63 22.71
N GLU A 296 0.40 -1.50 22.42
CA GLU A 296 1.00 -0.24 22.01
C GLU A 296 0.73 0.08 20.53
N SER A 297 0.69 1.35 20.19
CA SER A 297 0.51 1.85 18.83
C SER A 297 1.84 1.99 18.10
N TYR A 298 1.82 1.81 16.75
CA TYR A 298 3.00 2.06 15.92
C TYR A 298 3.53 3.51 16.06
N SER A 299 2.64 4.47 16.22
CA SER A 299 3.03 5.88 16.32
C SER A 299 3.82 6.19 17.60
N THR A 300 3.46 5.57 18.72
CA THR A 300 4.19 5.71 19.98
C THR A 300 5.51 4.95 19.94
N LEU A 301 5.52 3.71 19.42
CA LEU A 301 6.76 2.97 19.19
C LEU A 301 7.75 3.76 18.33
N ASN A 302 7.28 4.34 17.23
CA ASN A 302 8.13 5.14 16.35
C ASN A 302 8.71 6.38 17.04
N ARG A 303 7.92 7.05 17.92
CA ARG A 303 8.40 8.19 18.71
C ARG A 303 9.43 7.74 19.75
N ALA A 304 9.17 6.64 20.45
CA ALA A 304 10.11 6.09 21.43
C ALA A 304 11.44 5.72 20.75
N TRP A 305 11.37 5.04 19.59
CA TRP A 305 12.56 4.70 18.83
C TRP A 305 13.32 5.92 18.29
N LYS A 306 12.62 6.93 17.78
CA LYS A 306 13.27 8.17 17.31
C LYS A 306 14.04 8.84 18.43
N LYS A 307 13.48 8.90 19.64
CA LYS A 307 14.16 9.46 20.79
C LYS A 307 15.40 8.65 21.15
N LEU A 308 15.24 7.37 21.46
CA LEU A 308 16.32 6.48 21.86
C LEU A 308 17.41 6.37 20.77
N GLY A 309 17.02 6.15 19.51
CA GLY A 309 17.95 6.01 18.41
C GLY A 309 18.76 7.30 18.16
N SER A 310 18.16 8.48 18.33
CA SER A 310 18.89 9.75 18.23
C SER A 310 19.88 9.92 19.39
N GLU A 311 19.51 9.50 20.61
CA GLU A 311 20.42 9.50 21.77
C GLU A 311 21.61 8.54 21.56
N LEU A 312 21.39 7.45 20.83
CA LEU A 312 22.43 6.48 20.41
C LEU A 312 23.21 6.92 19.18
N GLY A 313 22.94 8.09 18.60
CA GLY A 313 23.67 8.68 17.48
C GLY A 313 23.18 8.27 16.10
N PHE A 314 22.01 7.64 15.96
CA PHE A 314 21.41 7.34 14.66
C PHE A 314 20.67 8.55 14.09
N ASP A 315 20.86 8.84 12.80
CA ASP A 315 20.16 9.90 12.08
C ASP A 315 18.79 9.41 11.57
N ASP A 316 17.72 10.14 11.93
CA ASP A 316 16.30 9.84 11.63
C ASP A 316 15.94 8.34 11.74
N PRO A 317 16.18 7.68 12.89
CA PRO A 317 16.01 6.23 13.02
C PRO A 317 14.53 5.82 12.88
N ARG A 318 14.29 4.70 12.19
CA ARG A 318 12.95 4.14 11.97
C ARG A 318 12.88 2.71 12.50
N PRO A 319 11.75 2.26 13.06
CA PRO A 319 11.64 0.88 13.56
C PRO A 319 11.95 -0.19 12.51
N HIS A 320 11.77 0.11 11.23
CA HIS A 320 12.09 -0.84 10.15
C HIS A 320 13.60 -1.01 9.92
N ASP A 321 14.42 -0.04 10.33
CA ASP A 321 15.89 -0.13 10.24
C ASP A 321 16.43 -1.25 11.13
N LEU A 322 15.79 -1.51 12.29
CA LEU A 322 16.14 -2.61 13.19
C LEU A 322 16.05 -3.98 12.48
N ARG A 323 14.99 -4.18 11.72
CA ARG A 323 14.83 -5.39 10.90
C ARG A 323 15.86 -5.45 9.75
N HIS A 324 16.22 -4.33 9.15
CA HIS A 324 17.31 -4.28 8.17
C HIS A 324 18.63 -4.70 8.81
N TRP A 325 18.92 -4.22 10.01
CA TRP A 325 20.14 -4.61 10.76
C TRP A 325 20.11 -6.08 11.16
N PHE A 326 18.96 -6.64 11.52
CA PHE A 326 18.82 -8.08 11.73
C PHE A 326 19.21 -8.89 10.48
N VAL A 327 18.70 -8.52 9.32
CA VAL A 327 19.04 -9.20 8.07
C VAL A 327 20.53 -9.02 7.75
N SER A 328 21.06 -7.81 7.95
CA SER A 328 22.49 -7.53 7.77
C SER A 328 23.37 -8.36 8.70
N TYR A 329 22.99 -8.51 9.96
CA TYR A 329 23.65 -9.36 10.95
C TYR A 329 23.69 -10.83 10.49
N LEU A 330 22.55 -11.35 10.01
CA LEU A 330 22.50 -12.72 9.46
C LEU A 330 23.37 -12.87 8.20
N CYS A 331 23.45 -11.85 7.36
CA CYS A 331 24.32 -11.86 6.16
C CYS A 331 25.81 -11.83 6.50
N MET A 332 26.19 -11.31 7.68
CA MET A 332 27.58 -11.33 8.18
C MET A 332 27.94 -12.68 8.83
N SER A 333 26.98 -13.56 9.06
CA SER A 333 27.21 -14.93 9.51
C SER A 333 27.37 -15.88 8.31
N ASP A 334 27.96 -17.04 8.51
CA ASP A 334 28.12 -18.08 7.47
C ASP A 334 26.78 -18.79 7.11
N MET A 335 25.66 -18.14 7.36
CA MET A 335 24.32 -18.70 7.12
C MET A 335 23.97 -18.68 5.63
N ASN A 336 23.41 -19.79 5.16
CA ASN A 336 22.91 -19.89 3.77
C ASN A 336 21.84 -18.83 3.48
N ILE A 337 21.95 -18.16 2.33
CA ILE A 337 21.07 -17.07 1.93
C ILE A 337 19.57 -17.44 1.93
N LYS A 338 19.26 -18.72 1.65
CA LYS A 338 17.87 -19.24 1.70
C LYS A 338 17.37 -19.30 3.13
N ALA A 339 18.22 -19.69 4.09
CA ALA A 339 17.88 -19.66 5.51
C ALA A 339 17.68 -18.21 5.99
N ILE A 340 18.52 -17.27 5.56
CA ILE A 340 18.37 -15.83 5.84
C ILE A 340 17.03 -15.32 5.29
N GLN A 341 16.67 -15.67 4.06
CA GLN A 341 15.37 -15.32 3.47
C GLN A 341 14.20 -15.82 4.32
N GLN A 342 14.28 -17.06 4.79
CA GLN A 342 13.23 -17.68 5.63
C GLN A 342 13.14 -17.00 6.99
N MET A 343 14.25 -16.75 7.68
CA MET A 343 14.27 -16.03 8.95
C MET A 343 13.76 -14.59 8.81
N ALA A 344 14.19 -13.90 7.75
CA ALA A 344 13.68 -12.58 7.41
C ALA A 344 12.21 -12.59 6.93
N ARG A 345 11.67 -13.73 6.53
CA ARG A 345 10.31 -13.84 5.96
C ARG A 345 10.12 -12.90 4.76
N HIS A 346 11.14 -12.86 3.88
CA HIS A 346 11.05 -12.12 2.63
C HIS A 346 10.32 -12.97 1.58
N SER A 347 9.24 -12.44 1.01
CA SER A 347 8.49 -13.10 -0.06
C SER A 347 9.32 -13.28 -1.33
N ASP A 348 10.25 -12.35 -1.59
CA ASP A 348 11.17 -12.37 -2.71
C ASP A 348 12.61 -12.44 -2.21
N ILE A 349 13.38 -13.40 -2.74
CA ILE A 349 14.79 -13.61 -2.41
C ILE A 349 15.65 -12.42 -2.84
N THR A 350 15.27 -11.70 -3.89
CA THR A 350 16.01 -10.52 -4.39
C THR A 350 16.22 -9.48 -3.29
N THR A 351 15.22 -9.28 -2.41
CA THR A 351 15.34 -8.36 -1.27
C THR A 351 16.49 -8.79 -0.32
N THR A 352 16.68 -10.09 -0.10
CA THR A 352 17.78 -10.61 0.74
C THR A 352 19.09 -10.50 0.01
N MET A 353 19.12 -10.83 -1.29
CA MET A 353 20.32 -10.74 -2.14
C MET A 353 20.85 -9.31 -2.25
N ASP A 354 19.96 -8.31 -2.38
CA ASP A 354 20.35 -6.90 -2.43
C ASP A 354 21.05 -6.45 -1.13
N ILE A 355 20.61 -6.95 0.03
CA ILE A 355 21.26 -6.66 1.32
C ILE A 355 22.59 -7.40 1.42
N TYR A 356 22.62 -8.67 1.03
CA TYR A 356 23.80 -9.51 1.05
C TYR A 356 24.92 -8.92 0.18
N ALA A 357 24.60 -8.54 -1.07
CA ALA A 357 25.56 -7.93 -1.99
C ALA A 357 26.18 -6.66 -1.40
N ARG A 358 25.35 -5.75 -0.85
CA ARG A 358 25.85 -4.50 -0.23
C ARG A 358 26.80 -4.71 0.95
N ILE A 359 26.71 -5.84 1.65
CA ILE A 359 27.56 -6.16 2.79
C ILE A 359 28.90 -6.73 2.32
N HIS A 360 28.88 -7.56 1.27
CA HIS A 360 30.07 -8.25 0.77
C HIS A 360 30.81 -7.49 -0.34
N GLU A 361 30.23 -6.41 -0.91
CA GLU A 361 30.88 -5.51 -1.86
C GLU A 361 31.69 -4.38 -1.17
N ARG A 362 31.63 -4.29 0.17
CA ARG A 362 32.42 -3.35 1.00
C ARG A 362 33.59 -4.04 1.65
#